data_d0403d6e255fce477dfbc274e0e55701
#
_entry.id   d0403d6e255fce477dfbc274e0e55701
#
_cell.length_a   1.000
_cell.length_b   1.000
_cell.length_c   1.000
_cell.angle_alpha   90.00
_cell.angle_beta   90.00
_cell.angle_gamma   90.00
#
_symmetry.space_group_name_H-M   'P 1'
#
loop_
_entity.id
_entity.type
_entity.pdbx_description
1 polymer ?
#
loop_
_entity_poly.entity_id
_entity_poly.type
_entity_poly.pdbx_seq_one_letter_code
_entity_poly.pdbx_strand_id
1 'polypeptide(L)'
;MSARMQVGLSDDRRTATLTFLEGSGLEGSIPLSLDQMTQLISSLGAVRAAMVDHIPPPPIEGVPVVPVFRTNWAVQPEALTEGSLIAFQHPAYGPVGLALVPADARRVVQALTRHQGMVHSSRDAASKPS
;
A
#
# COMPACT_ATOMS: atom_id res chain seq x y z
N MET A 1 8.56 21.87 9.63
CA MET A 1 7.22 22.30 10.05
C MET A 1 6.25 21.15 9.78
N SER A 2 5.63 20.65 10.81
CA SER A 2 4.66 19.57 10.64
C SER A 2 3.36 20.13 10.07
N ALA A 3 2.79 19.44 9.10
CA ALA A 3 1.50 19.81 8.56
C ALA A 3 0.44 19.61 9.63
N ARG A 4 -0.30 20.65 9.91
CA ARG A 4 -1.38 20.59 10.88
C ARG A 4 -2.70 20.41 10.16
N MET A 5 -2.93 19.19 9.72
CA MET A 5 -4.13 18.80 9.03
C MET A 5 -4.76 17.61 9.72
N GLN A 6 -6.06 17.52 9.58
CA GLN A 6 -6.81 16.39 10.10
C GLN A 6 -7.78 15.92 9.04
N VAL A 7 -7.91 14.61 8.88
CA VAL A 7 -8.87 14.04 7.95
C VAL A 7 -9.88 13.26 8.77
N GLY A 8 -11.15 13.58 8.61
CA GLY A 8 -12.23 12.90 9.30
C GLY A 8 -13.17 12.22 8.33
N LEU A 9 -13.88 11.22 8.81
CA LEU A 9 -14.84 10.47 8.02
C LEU A 9 -16.26 10.75 8.54
N SER A 10 -17.22 11.00 7.63
CA SER A 10 -18.60 11.20 8.00
C SER A 10 -19.22 9.90 8.52
N ASP A 11 -20.35 10.03 9.24
CA ASP A 11 -21.04 8.88 9.83
C ASP A 11 -21.49 7.88 8.78
N ASP A 12 -21.94 8.37 7.62
CA ASP A 12 -22.39 7.51 6.54
C ASP A 12 -21.23 7.00 5.65
N ARG A 13 -19.99 7.39 5.97
CA ARG A 13 -18.78 6.99 5.27
C ARG A 13 -18.73 7.41 3.80
N ARG A 14 -19.53 8.40 3.41
CA ARG A 14 -19.57 8.88 2.03
C ARG A 14 -18.73 10.11 1.79
N THR A 15 -18.40 10.85 2.83
CA THR A 15 -17.69 12.11 2.72
C THR A 15 -16.53 12.12 3.69
N ALA A 16 -15.37 12.54 3.21
CA ALA A 16 -14.22 12.84 4.05
C ALA A 16 -14.09 14.37 4.14
N THR A 17 -13.57 14.84 5.27
CA THR A 17 -13.33 16.26 5.45
C THR A 17 -11.86 16.45 5.79
N LEU A 18 -11.18 17.26 4.98
CA LEU A 18 -9.80 17.69 5.23
C LEU A 18 -9.86 19.03 5.93
N THR A 19 -9.39 19.07 7.18
CA THR A 19 -9.42 20.27 8.01
C THR A 19 -8.00 20.76 8.26
N PHE A 20 -7.80 22.07 8.07
CA PHE A 20 -6.54 22.71 8.39
C PHE A 20 -6.61 23.22 9.82
N LEU A 21 -5.68 22.77 10.66
CA LEU A 21 -5.69 23.09 12.07
C LEU A 21 -4.97 24.41 12.33
N GLU A 22 -5.21 24.99 13.50
CA GLU A 22 -4.58 26.22 13.92
C GLU A 22 -3.06 26.07 13.87
N GLY A 23 -2.39 27.11 13.37
CA GLY A 23 -0.94 27.11 13.23
C GLY A 23 -0.42 26.55 11.92
N SER A 24 -1.31 26.08 11.05
CA SER A 24 -0.91 25.57 9.73
C SER A 24 -0.69 26.68 8.71
N GLY A 25 -1.15 27.89 8.99
CA GLY A 25 -1.15 29.00 8.04
C GLY A 25 -2.35 29.03 7.12
N LEU A 26 -3.21 28.04 7.24
CA LEU A 26 -4.43 27.92 6.45
C LEU A 26 -5.62 27.73 7.39
N GLU A 27 -6.80 28.13 6.94
CA GLU A 27 -8.02 27.97 7.72
C GLU A 27 -9.08 27.31 6.84
N GLY A 28 -9.95 26.55 7.48
CA GLY A 28 -11.10 25.95 6.83
C GLY A 28 -11.00 24.44 6.70
N SER A 29 -11.98 23.89 6.01
CA SER A 29 -12.05 22.47 5.75
C SER A 29 -12.61 22.24 4.35
N ILE A 30 -12.25 21.10 3.77
CA ILE A 30 -12.66 20.72 2.43
C ILE A 30 -13.37 19.39 2.51
N PRO A 31 -14.66 19.30 2.15
CA PRO A 31 -15.33 18.01 2.06
C PRO A 31 -14.92 17.33 0.77
N LEU A 32 -14.70 16.01 0.83
CA LEU A 32 -14.25 15.23 -0.29
C LEU A 32 -15.14 13.99 -0.47
N SER A 33 -15.63 13.80 -1.68
CA SER A 33 -16.27 12.53 -2.04
C SER A 33 -15.21 11.44 -2.21
N LEU A 34 -15.65 10.20 -2.37
CA LEU A 34 -14.72 9.11 -2.63
C LEU A 34 -13.89 9.35 -3.89
N ASP A 35 -14.55 9.79 -4.97
CA ASP A 35 -13.84 10.07 -6.22
C ASP A 35 -12.80 11.18 -6.05
N GLN A 36 -13.18 12.25 -5.35
CA GLN A 36 -12.24 13.34 -5.09
C GLN A 36 -11.08 12.88 -4.22
N MET A 37 -11.34 12.04 -3.23
CA MET A 37 -10.29 11.49 -2.38
C MET A 37 -9.34 10.61 -3.21
N THR A 38 -9.88 9.78 -4.09
CA THR A 38 -9.08 8.93 -4.96
C THR A 38 -8.18 9.77 -5.86
N GLN A 39 -8.72 10.85 -6.45
CA GLN A 39 -7.93 11.74 -7.28
C GLN A 39 -6.85 12.46 -6.49
N LEU A 40 -7.17 12.90 -5.28
CA LEU A 40 -6.20 13.59 -4.43
C LEU A 40 -5.06 12.67 -4.03
N ILE A 41 -5.36 11.46 -3.62
CA ILE A 41 -4.34 10.46 -3.28
C ILE A 41 -3.44 10.19 -4.48
N SER A 42 -4.04 10.02 -5.67
CA SER A 42 -3.29 9.77 -6.89
C SER A 42 -2.37 10.95 -7.24
N SER A 43 -2.88 12.17 -7.12
CA SER A 43 -2.09 13.38 -7.41
C SER A 43 -0.96 13.56 -6.42
N LEU A 44 -1.24 13.41 -5.14
CA LEU A 44 -0.21 13.52 -4.11
C LEU A 44 0.84 12.43 -4.25
N GLY A 45 0.40 11.22 -4.58
CA GLY A 45 1.30 10.10 -4.81
C GLY A 45 2.23 10.34 -5.99
N ALA A 46 1.71 10.88 -7.09
CA ALA A 46 2.52 11.20 -8.26
C ALA A 46 3.59 12.24 -7.93
N VAL A 47 3.23 13.27 -7.17
CA VAL A 47 4.18 14.29 -6.76
C VAL A 47 5.24 13.69 -5.83
N ARG A 48 4.83 12.88 -4.86
CA ARG A 48 5.77 12.24 -3.96
C ARG A 48 6.73 11.32 -4.73
N ALA A 49 6.22 10.56 -5.70
CA ALA A 49 7.07 9.71 -6.53
C ALA A 49 8.14 10.53 -7.26
N ALA A 50 7.75 11.69 -7.79
CA ALA A 50 8.71 12.58 -8.44
C ALA A 50 9.73 13.15 -7.45
N MET A 51 9.30 13.44 -6.23
CA MET A 51 10.20 13.97 -5.20
C MET A 51 11.28 12.98 -4.79
N VAL A 52 10.98 11.68 -4.82
CA VAL A 52 11.92 10.63 -4.40
C VAL A 52 12.56 9.92 -5.59
N ASP A 53 12.31 10.36 -6.79
CA ASP A 53 12.77 9.70 -8.02
C ASP A 53 14.29 9.51 -8.07
N HIS A 54 15.04 10.46 -7.54
CA HIS A 54 16.50 10.44 -7.54
C HIS A 54 17.08 9.81 -6.26
N ILE A 55 16.22 9.34 -5.36
CA ILE A 55 16.66 8.74 -4.09
C ILE A 55 16.52 7.24 -4.19
N PRO A 56 17.58 6.46 -3.92
CA PRO A 56 17.45 5.01 -3.91
C PRO A 56 16.39 4.56 -2.91
N PRO A 57 15.56 3.56 -3.26
CA PRO A 57 14.55 3.09 -2.31
C PRO A 57 15.19 2.58 -1.03
N PRO A 58 14.63 2.95 0.13
CA PRO A 58 15.15 2.43 1.39
C PRO A 58 14.87 0.94 1.55
N PRO A 59 15.65 0.23 2.37
CA PRO A 59 15.37 -1.19 2.61
C PRO A 59 14.02 -1.37 3.29
N ILE A 60 13.39 -2.49 3.00
CA ILE A 60 12.06 -2.81 3.55
C ILE A 60 12.14 -3.85 4.66
N GLU A 61 13.23 -4.61 4.76
CA GLU A 61 13.38 -5.65 5.78
C GLU A 61 13.37 -5.04 7.17
N GLY A 62 12.56 -5.61 8.05
CA GLY A 62 12.45 -5.14 9.42
C GLY A 62 11.64 -3.88 9.60
N VAL A 63 11.12 -3.30 8.52
CA VAL A 63 10.28 -2.10 8.59
C VAL A 63 8.83 -2.53 8.84
N PRO A 64 8.14 -1.91 9.82
CA PRO A 64 6.73 -2.21 10.01
C PRO A 64 5.92 -1.85 8.78
N VAL A 65 5.04 -2.74 8.37
CA VAL A 65 4.14 -2.52 7.24
C VAL A 65 2.71 -2.74 7.69
N VAL A 66 1.78 -2.09 7.01
CA VAL A 66 0.35 -2.30 7.24
C VAL A 66 -0.13 -3.28 6.17
N PRO A 67 -0.35 -4.55 6.52
CA PRO A 67 -0.74 -5.54 5.52
C PRO A 67 -2.18 -5.37 5.08
N VAL A 68 -2.43 -5.73 3.83
CA VAL A 68 -3.78 -5.77 3.27
C VAL A 68 -4.25 -7.21 3.27
N PHE A 69 -5.42 -7.44 3.84
CA PHE A 69 -6.04 -8.75 3.90
C PHE A 69 -7.29 -8.80 3.01
N ARG A 70 -7.63 -9.99 2.54
CA ARG A 70 -8.92 -10.27 1.88
C ARG A 70 -9.20 -9.31 0.72
N THR A 71 -8.23 -9.16 -0.16
CA THR A 71 -8.39 -8.35 -1.35
C THR A 71 -8.26 -9.22 -2.59
N ASN A 72 -8.68 -8.67 -3.72
CA ASN A 72 -8.45 -9.32 -5.00
C ASN A 72 -7.03 -9.07 -5.45
N TRP A 73 -6.38 -10.12 -5.92
CA TRP A 73 -5.00 -10.03 -6.39
C TRP A 73 -4.81 -10.93 -7.60
N ALA A 74 -3.76 -10.67 -8.36
CA ALA A 74 -3.41 -11.48 -9.51
C ALA A 74 -1.91 -11.46 -9.74
N VAL A 75 -1.40 -12.54 -10.30
CA VAL A 75 -0.02 -12.62 -10.78
C VAL A 75 -0.11 -12.87 -12.28
N GLN A 76 0.58 -12.02 -13.05
CA GLN A 76 0.49 -12.10 -14.51
C GLN A 76 1.84 -11.79 -15.15
N PRO A 77 2.04 -12.21 -16.41
CA PRO A 77 3.29 -11.86 -17.10
C PRO A 77 3.39 -10.35 -17.29
N GLU A 78 4.62 -9.86 -17.26
CA GLU A 78 4.87 -8.44 -17.46
C GLU A 78 5.83 -8.28 -18.64
N ALA A 79 5.37 -7.59 -19.69
CA ALA A 79 6.06 -7.58 -20.99
C ALA A 79 7.36 -6.77 -20.98
N LEU A 80 7.40 -5.67 -20.23
CA LEU A 80 8.56 -4.77 -20.26
C LEU A 80 9.78 -5.39 -19.61
N THR A 81 9.60 -6.15 -18.53
CA THR A 81 10.72 -6.77 -17.82
C THR A 81 10.90 -8.23 -18.18
N GLU A 82 9.98 -8.79 -18.96
CA GLU A 82 9.90 -10.22 -19.26
C GLU A 82 9.75 -11.07 -17.99
N GLY A 83 9.31 -10.44 -16.91
CA GLY A 83 9.10 -11.10 -15.62
C GLY A 83 7.63 -11.21 -15.29
N SER A 84 7.30 -10.82 -14.08
CA SER A 84 5.94 -10.97 -13.55
C SER A 84 5.47 -9.69 -12.90
N LEU A 85 4.16 -9.53 -12.87
CA LEU A 85 3.52 -8.44 -12.14
C LEU A 85 2.63 -9.06 -11.07
N ILE A 86 2.82 -8.63 -9.83
CA ILE A 86 1.90 -8.96 -8.74
C ILE A 86 1.04 -7.72 -8.50
N ALA A 87 -0.26 -7.84 -8.71
CA ALA A 87 -1.18 -6.72 -8.57
C ALA A 87 -2.26 -7.06 -7.55
N PHE A 88 -2.73 -6.06 -6.85
CA PHE A 88 -3.82 -6.23 -5.89
C PHE A 88 -4.57 -4.91 -5.71
N GLN A 89 -5.79 -5.01 -5.17
CA GLN A 89 -6.60 -3.84 -4.85
C GLN A 89 -6.27 -3.39 -3.43
N HIS A 90 -5.67 -2.22 -3.34
CA HIS A 90 -5.34 -1.64 -2.04
C HIS A 90 -6.50 -0.74 -1.59
N PRO A 91 -6.99 -0.88 -0.35
CA PRO A 91 -8.13 -0.08 0.11
C PRO A 91 -7.86 1.42 0.11
N ALA A 92 -6.61 1.83 0.29
CA ALA A 92 -6.27 3.26 0.31
C ALA A 92 -5.87 3.78 -1.07
N TYR A 93 -5.23 2.97 -1.90
CA TYR A 93 -4.59 3.44 -3.13
C TYR A 93 -5.19 2.87 -4.40
N GLY A 94 -6.17 1.98 -4.28
CA GLY A 94 -6.72 1.30 -5.45
C GLY A 94 -5.77 0.26 -6.02
N PRO A 95 -5.77 0.03 -7.34
CA PRO A 95 -4.90 -0.98 -7.94
C PRO A 95 -3.42 -0.63 -7.75
N VAL A 96 -2.67 -1.55 -7.17
CA VAL A 96 -1.23 -1.41 -6.94
C VAL A 96 -0.54 -2.63 -7.53
N GLY A 97 0.58 -2.41 -8.19
CA GLY A 97 1.32 -3.49 -8.80
C GLY A 97 2.80 -3.42 -8.49
N LEU A 98 3.43 -4.58 -8.42
CA LEU A 98 4.87 -4.70 -8.28
C LEU A 98 5.39 -5.54 -9.43
N ALA A 99 6.25 -4.93 -10.26
CA ALA A 99 6.87 -5.65 -11.37
C ALA A 99 8.15 -6.31 -10.90
N LEU A 100 8.30 -7.58 -11.23
CA LEU A 100 9.46 -8.38 -10.83
C LEU A 100 10.20 -8.85 -12.09
N VAL A 101 11.49 -8.52 -12.19
CA VAL A 101 12.33 -9.11 -13.21
C VAL A 101 12.45 -10.62 -12.96
N PRO A 102 12.80 -11.44 -13.99
CA PRO A 102 12.81 -12.90 -13.82
C PRO A 102 13.61 -13.40 -12.61
N ALA A 103 14.75 -12.79 -12.32
CA ALA A 103 15.56 -13.18 -11.18
C ALA A 103 14.83 -12.95 -9.85
N ASP A 104 14.15 -11.82 -9.73
CA ASP A 104 13.39 -11.50 -8.52
C ASP A 104 12.15 -12.39 -8.40
N ALA A 105 11.49 -12.68 -9.52
CA ALA A 105 10.36 -13.60 -9.53
C ALA A 105 10.77 -14.98 -9.00
N ARG A 106 11.94 -15.48 -9.40
CA ARG A 106 12.46 -16.75 -8.89
C ARG A 106 12.72 -16.69 -7.39
N ARG A 107 13.26 -15.57 -6.90
CA ARG A 107 13.47 -15.38 -5.47
C ARG A 107 12.17 -15.42 -4.69
N VAL A 108 11.11 -14.83 -5.25
CA VAL A 108 9.78 -14.87 -4.60
C VAL A 108 9.28 -16.31 -4.54
N VAL A 109 9.39 -17.06 -5.64
CA VAL A 109 8.97 -18.46 -5.65
C VAL A 109 9.71 -19.26 -4.58
N GLN A 110 11.01 -19.08 -4.48
CA GLN A 110 11.83 -19.79 -3.50
C GLN A 110 11.44 -19.41 -2.06
N ALA A 111 11.23 -18.13 -1.82
CA ALA A 111 10.83 -17.65 -0.49
C ALA A 111 9.47 -18.19 -0.09
N LEU A 112 8.48 -18.12 -0.99
CA LEU A 112 7.14 -18.61 -0.70
C LEU A 112 7.14 -20.12 -0.47
N THR A 113 7.94 -20.85 -1.22
CA THR A 113 8.07 -22.30 -1.04
C THR A 113 8.61 -22.64 0.35
N ARG A 114 9.65 -21.91 0.80
CA ARG A 114 10.17 -22.10 2.16
C ARG A 114 9.14 -21.75 3.21
N HIS A 115 8.43 -20.64 3.01
CA HIS A 115 7.45 -20.16 3.98
C HIS A 115 6.29 -21.14 4.15
N GLN A 116 5.88 -21.80 3.08
CA GLN A 116 4.80 -22.78 3.18
C GLN A 116 5.12 -23.89 4.18
N GLY A 117 6.35 -24.40 4.15
CA GLY A 117 6.77 -25.40 5.10
C GLY A 117 6.85 -24.87 6.54
N MET A 118 7.44 -23.69 6.70
CA MET A 118 7.60 -23.07 8.02
C MET A 118 6.28 -22.66 8.64
N VAL A 119 5.44 -21.97 7.87
CA VAL A 119 4.16 -21.46 8.38
C VAL A 119 3.22 -22.62 8.69
N HIS A 120 3.23 -23.66 7.87
CA HIS A 120 2.38 -24.83 8.10
C HIS A 120 2.72 -25.51 9.42
N SER A 121 4.01 -25.72 9.67
CA SER A 121 4.48 -26.31 10.92
C SER A 121 4.14 -25.43 12.13
N SER A 122 4.39 -24.12 12.01
CA SER A 122 4.10 -23.18 13.09
C SER A 122 2.61 -23.10 13.38
N ARG A 123 1.80 -23.09 12.32
CA ARG A 123 0.34 -23.01 12.48
C ARG A 123 -0.20 -24.24 13.16
N ASP A 124 0.28 -25.41 12.77
CA ASP A 124 -0.14 -26.66 13.41
C ASP A 124 0.21 -26.66 14.91
N ALA A 125 1.39 -26.19 15.23
CA ALA A 125 1.82 -26.09 16.63
C ALA A 125 1.00 -25.07 17.40
N ALA A 126 0.68 -23.94 16.78
CA ALA A 126 -0.05 -22.86 17.43
C ALA A 126 -1.55 -23.13 17.52
N SER A 127 -2.12 -23.85 16.55
CA SER A 127 -3.56 -24.08 16.48
C SER A 127 -4.02 -25.33 17.21
N LYS A 128 -3.10 -26.18 17.61
CA LYS A 128 -3.47 -27.37 18.39
C LYS A 128 -3.86 -26.96 19.79
N PRO A 129 -5.15 -27.13 20.13
CA PRO A 129 -5.51 -27.00 21.56
C PRO A 129 -4.81 -28.13 22.28
N SER A 130 -4.01 -27.76 23.18
CA SER A 130 -3.33 -28.75 23.99
C SER A 130 -4.28 -29.42 24.91
#